data_aeb7dd1fe4b44a5fb0e2b8aeb2d1a309
#
_entry.id   aeb7dd1fe4b44a5fb0e2b8aeb2d1a309
#
_cell.length_a   1.000
_cell.length_b   1.000
_cell.length_c   1.000
_cell.angle_alpha   90.00
_cell.angle_beta   90.00
_cell.angle_gamma   90.00
#
_symmetry.space_group_name_H-M   'P 1'
#
loop_
_entity.id
_entity.type
_entity.pdbx_description
1 polymer ?
#
loop_
_entity_poly.entity_id
_entity_poly.type
_entity_poly.pdbx_seq_one_letter_code
_entity_poly.pdbx_strand_id
1 'polypeptide(L)'
;MARFTYTAEKNGGEVYKGIAQARDRFELYEIVRHEGARIISVQEDTGKGIFSLHYWNSKISTVPEYEKILFARNLGAMLGAGLALARALAVIERQTKNAKLVEVVSELSSAVRRGETLHSALAHFPHVFPKLFVAMTRAGEEGGGLSASLTLVSDQMERMYVLKKKIRGALLYPIIIVCAILGIGVFMMINVVPTLAQTFAEMGAQLPASTRAIIGVSNFLVHYTVIALSGTILIIGGLYGFVRTKLGGQMKDFAFLHVPLVGPIVKEVNAARTSRTLASLLSAGVDVITALDIVADVVQNSYFKNVVVQAKEGVGKGEPLSAAFVRSEHLYPAFVGEMMSVGEETGQLTDMMKKLAIFYEDEVDRKTKDMSTVIEPFLMLAIGGAVGFFAVAMISPIYQLSDNI
;
A
#
# COMPACT_ATOMS: atom_id res chain seq x y z
N MET A 1 -9.99 40.82 12.44
CA MET A 1 -11.43 40.48 12.60
C MET A 1 -11.63 39.13 11.96
N ALA A 2 -12.16 38.16 12.70
CA ALA A 2 -12.48 36.85 12.18
C ALA A 2 -13.83 36.88 11.45
N ARG A 3 -13.96 36.06 10.40
CA ARG A 3 -15.22 35.94 9.62
C ARG A 3 -15.99 34.75 10.17
N PHE A 4 -17.23 34.98 10.58
CA PHE A 4 -18.09 33.93 11.14
C PHE A 4 -19.27 33.68 10.21
N THR A 5 -19.57 32.42 9.92
CA THR A 5 -20.83 31.99 9.31
C THR A 5 -21.73 31.50 10.44
N TYR A 6 -22.92 32.10 10.55
CA TYR A 6 -23.86 31.76 11.61
C TYR A 6 -25.24 31.42 11.05
N THR A 7 -25.97 30.61 11.79
CA THR A 7 -27.38 30.32 11.55
C THR A 7 -28.16 30.92 12.71
N ALA A 8 -29.10 31.79 12.41
CA ALA A 8 -29.90 32.45 13.42
C ALA A 8 -31.39 32.36 13.10
N GLU A 9 -32.22 32.45 14.14
CA GLU A 9 -33.67 32.40 14.11
C GLU A 9 -34.23 33.78 14.52
N LYS A 10 -35.07 34.40 13.69
CA LYS A 10 -35.79 35.61 14.03
C LYS A 10 -36.99 35.29 14.94
N ASN A 11 -37.48 36.31 15.65
CA ASN A 11 -38.64 36.21 16.56
C ASN A 11 -39.94 35.69 15.91
N GLY A 12 -39.95 35.40 14.60
CA GLY A 12 -41.05 34.77 13.85
C GLY A 12 -40.83 33.31 13.47
N GLY A 13 -39.74 32.62 13.96
CA GLY A 13 -39.43 31.22 13.62
C GLY A 13 -38.69 31.03 12.29
N GLU A 14 -38.36 32.12 11.59
CA GLU A 14 -37.63 32.03 10.33
C GLU A 14 -36.12 31.84 10.58
N VAL A 15 -35.57 30.73 10.10
CA VAL A 15 -34.15 30.40 10.23
C VAL A 15 -33.40 30.86 9.00
N TYR A 16 -32.36 31.69 9.19
CA TYR A 16 -31.53 32.20 8.12
C TYR A 16 -30.03 32.01 8.41
N LYS A 17 -29.23 31.93 7.35
CA LYS A 17 -27.77 31.90 7.45
C LYS A 17 -27.21 33.27 7.09
N GLY A 18 -26.32 33.80 7.95
CA GLY A 18 -25.62 35.05 7.73
C GLY A 18 -24.11 34.90 7.85
N ILE A 19 -23.38 35.86 7.34
CA ILE A 19 -21.94 36.00 7.48
C ILE A 19 -21.66 37.35 8.10
N ALA A 20 -20.92 37.37 9.22
CA ALA A 20 -20.49 38.61 9.87
C ALA A 20 -19.01 38.57 10.21
N GLN A 21 -18.39 39.75 10.29
CA GLN A 21 -17.02 39.92 10.78
C GLN A 21 -17.08 40.45 12.21
N ALA A 22 -16.46 39.71 13.13
CA ALA A 22 -16.39 40.08 14.54
C ALA A 22 -14.97 39.76 15.08
N ARG A 23 -14.59 40.36 16.21
CA ARG A 23 -13.31 40.11 16.90
C ARG A 23 -13.32 38.75 17.58
N ASP A 24 -14.45 38.39 18.17
CA ASP A 24 -14.70 37.15 18.85
C ASP A 24 -16.18 36.69 18.72
N ARG A 25 -16.50 35.54 19.30
CA ARG A 25 -17.85 34.99 19.30
C ARG A 25 -18.84 35.83 20.11
N PHE A 26 -18.37 36.54 21.12
CA PHE A 26 -19.24 37.38 21.94
C PHE A 26 -19.72 38.61 21.19
N GLU A 27 -18.84 39.28 20.48
CA GLU A 27 -19.21 40.43 19.61
C GLU A 27 -20.20 39.98 18.50
N LEU A 28 -20.04 38.78 17.93
CA LEU A 28 -21.00 38.20 16.99
C LEU A 28 -22.38 38.01 17.62
N TYR A 29 -22.44 37.52 18.86
CA TYR A 29 -23.69 37.31 19.60
C TYR A 29 -24.39 38.66 19.86
N GLU A 30 -23.66 39.72 20.13
CA GLU A 30 -24.24 41.07 20.31
C GLU A 30 -24.78 41.62 18.99
N ILE A 31 -24.04 41.48 17.89
CA ILE A 31 -24.47 41.94 16.55
C ILE A 31 -25.80 41.27 16.17
N VAL A 32 -25.89 39.96 16.26
CA VAL A 32 -27.11 39.20 15.85
C VAL A 32 -28.27 39.43 16.81
N ARG A 33 -27.99 39.67 18.10
CA ARG A 33 -29.00 40.02 19.10
C ARG A 33 -29.58 41.41 18.85
N HIS A 34 -28.78 42.35 18.40
CA HIS A 34 -29.24 43.69 17.97
C HIS A 34 -30.15 43.63 16.73
N GLU A 35 -29.97 42.62 15.87
CA GLU A 35 -30.85 42.35 14.73
C GLU A 35 -32.16 41.63 15.11
N GLY A 36 -32.38 41.37 16.40
CA GLY A 36 -33.60 40.72 16.90
C GLY A 36 -33.63 39.20 16.62
N ALA A 37 -32.47 38.56 16.40
CA ALA A 37 -32.39 37.18 16.08
C ALA A 37 -31.59 36.41 17.16
N ARG A 38 -31.86 35.11 17.30
CA ARG A 38 -31.16 34.19 18.21
C ARG A 38 -30.26 33.25 17.43
N ILE A 39 -28.99 33.20 17.76
CA ILE A 39 -28.03 32.31 17.11
C ILE A 39 -28.29 30.85 17.52
N ILE A 40 -28.46 29.99 16.52
CA ILE A 40 -28.59 28.53 16.67
C ILE A 40 -27.21 27.84 16.56
N SER A 41 -26.39 28.28 15.58
CA SER A 41 -25.04 27.74 15.40
C SER A 41 -24.10 28.80 14.86
N VAL A 42 -22.81 28.74 15.28
CA VAL A 42 -21.73 29.61 14.82
C VAL A 42 -20.58 28.74 14.37
N GLN A 43 -20.10 29.01 13.17
CA GLN A 43 -18.91 28.41 12.61
C GLN A 43 -17.94 29.54 12.21
N GLU A 44 -16.75 29.53 12.80
CA GLU A 44 -15.70 30.45 12.44
C GLU A 44 -15.18 30.10 11.05
N ASP A 45 -15.32 31.01 10.11
CA ASP A 45 -14.79 30.85 8.77
C ASP A 45 -13.27 31.12 8.82
N THR A 46 -12.52 30.13 9.24
CA THR A 46 -11.06 30.14 9.19
C THR A 46 -10.63 30.02 7.73
N GLY A 47 -10.93 31.04 6.92
CA GLY A 47 -10.48 31.27 5.54
C GLY A 47 -10.02 30.01 4.77
N LYS A 48 -10.89 29.01 4.60
CA LYS A 48 -10.64 27.83 3.78
C LYS A 48 -10.71 28.22 2.29
N GLY A 49 -9.88 29.18 1.90
CA GLY A 49 -9.63 29.47 0.50
C GLY A 49 -8.97 28.24 -0.16
N ILE A 50 -9.19 28.08 -1.46
CA ILE A 50 -8.59 27.07 -2.35
C ILE A 50 -7.05 27.00 -2.20
N PHE A 51 -6.41 27.99 -1.59
CA PHE A 51 -4.98 28.10 -1.25
C PHE A 51 -4.62 27.70 0.18
N SER A 52 -5.56 27.25 1.03
CA SER A 52 -5.23 26.74 2.36
C SER A 52 -4.50 25.40 2.23
N LEU A 53 -3.27 25.31 2.74
CA LEU A 53 -2.51 24.05 2.90
C LEU A 53 -3.36 22.96 3.56
N HIS A 54 -4.28 23.32 4.43
CA HIS A 54 -5.19 22.39 5.09
C HIS A 54 -6.24 21.80 4.13
N TYR A 55 -6.77 22.60 3.19
CA TYR A 55 -7.72 22.14 2.15
C TYR A 55 -7.04 21.15 1.18
N TRP A 56 -5.81 21.45 0.76
CA TRP A 56 -5.01 20.55 -0.09
C TRP A 56 -4.55 19.30 0.67
N ASN A 57 -4.20 19.45 1.95
CA ASN A 57 -3.78 18.32 2.79
C ASN A 57 -4.94 17.36 3.07
N SER A 58 -6.17 17.84 3.28
CA SER A 58 -7.35 16.98 3.47
C SER A 58 -7.76 16.25 2.19
N LYS A 59 -7.56 16.86 1.01
CA LYS A 59 -7.94 16.26 -0.28
C LYS A 59 -6.89 15.28 -0.82
N ILE A 60 -5.62 15.41 -0.41
CA ILE A 60 -4.49 14.57 -0.82
C ILE A 60 -4.14 13.54 0.25
N SER A 61 -4.51 13.76 1.52
CA SER A 61 -4.18 12.84 2.60
C SER A 61 -4.95 11.53 2.46
N THR A 62 -4.20 10.45 2.34
CA THR A 62 -4.73 9.08 2.44
C THR A 62 -4.70 8.64 3.90
N VAL A 63 -5.65 7.77 4.29
CA VAL A 63 -5.62 7.16 5.62
C VAL A 63 -4.61 6.02 5.61
N PRO A 64 -3.51 6.09 6.41
CA PRO A 64 -2.52 5.02 6.50
C PRO A 64 -3.14 3.70 6.97
N GLU A 65 -2.62 2.56 6.48
CA GLU A 65 -3.11 1.23 6.90
C GLU A 65 -3.04 1.05 8.42
N TYR A 66 -2.00 1.56 9.05
CA TYR A 66 -1.82 1.46 10.51
C TYR A 66 -2.91 2.19 11.31
N GLU A 67 -3.37 3.35 10.84
CA GLU A 67 -4.47 4.07 11.50
C GLU A 67 -5.81 3.34 11.40
N LYS A 68 -6.04 2.62 10.30
CA LYS A 68 -7.24 1.76 10.17
C LYS A 68 -7.20 0.57 11.15
N ILE A 69 -6.01 0.00 11.37
CA ILE A 69 -5.79 -1.06 12.37
C ILE A 69 -6.09 -0.53 13.77
N LEU A 70 -5.55 0.64 14.12
CA LEU A 70 -5.81 1.27 15.42
C LEU A 70 -7.28 1.62 15.59
N PHE A 71 -7.94 2.12 14.55
CA PHE A 71 -9.37 2.38 14.55
C PHE A 71 -10.17 1.12 14.91
N ALA A 72 -9.94 0.00 14.23
CA ALA A 72 -10.63 -1.26 14.49
C ALA A 72 -10.35 -1.79 15.90
N ARG A 73 -9.08 -1.77 16.32
CA ARG A 73 -8.64 -2.25 17.64
C ARG A 73 -9.25 -1.44 18.76
N ASN A 74 -9.17 -0.12 18.69
CA ASN A 74 -9.70 0.76 19.73
C ASN A 74 -11.23 0.69 19.80
N LEU A 75 -11.90 0.64 18.64
CA LEU A 75 -13.35 0.48 18.59
C LEU A 75 -13.77 -0.84 19.20
N GLY A 76 -13.13 -1.96 18.80
CA GLY A 76 -13.39 -3.28 19.36
C GLY A 76 -13.17 -3.35 20.86
N ALA A 77 -12.07 -2.79 21.37
CA ALA A 77 -11.76 -2.75 22.80
C ALA A 77 -12.79 -1.93 23.59
N MET A 78 -13.21 -0.76 23.10
CA MET A 78 -14.20 0.08 23.76
C MET A 78 -15.59 -0.60 23.80
N LEU A 79 -15.99 -1.26 22.71
CA LEU A 79 -17.24 -2.03 22.67
C LEU A 79 -17.17 -3.24 23.60
N GLY A 80 -16.03 -3.93 23.67
CA GLY A 80 -15.80 -5.04 24.60
C GLY A 80 -15.86 -4.61 26.07
N ALA A 81 -15.48 -3.36 26.36
CA ALA A 81 -15.64 -2.75 27.68
C ALA A 81 -17.07 -2.25 27.96
N GLY A 82 -18.05 -2.49 27.06
CA GLY A 82 -19.43 -2.10 27.20
C GLY A 82 -19.77 -0.67 26.80
N LEU A 83 -18.86 0.03 26.12
CA LEU A 83 -19.15 1.38 25.64
C LEU A 83 -20.12 1.33 24.45
N ALA A 84 -21.14 2.19 24.45
CA ALA A 84 -22.05 2.29 23.31
C ALA A 84 -21.33 2.75 22.05
N LEU A 85 -21.66 2.19 20.86
CA LEU A 85 -21.00 2.41 19.58
C LEU A 85 -20.86 3.90 19.24
N ALA A 86 -21.93 4.67 19.36
CA ALA A 86 -21.91 6.12 19.07
C ALA A 86 -20.94 6.90 19.99
N ARG A 87 -20.79 6.46 21.24
CA ARG A 87 -19.84 7.07 22.19
C ARG A 87 -18.41 6.67 21.89
N ALA A 88 -18.18 5.40 21.54
CA ALA A 88 -16.87 4.90 21.14
C ALA A 88 -16.33 5.64 19.89
N LEU A 89 -17.18 5.82 18.86
CA LEU A 89 -16.84 6.60 17.67
C LEU A 89 -16.49 8.05 18.01
N ALA A 90 -17.26 8.72 18.89
CA ALA A 90 -16.95 10.08 19.33
C ALA A 90 -15.63 10.20 20.12
N VAL A 91 -15.22 9.16 20.83
CA VAL A 91 -13.90 9.11 21.49
C VAL A 91 -12.79 8.99 20.45
N ILE A 92 -12.94 8.09 19.49
CA ILE A 92 -11.96 7.89 18.40
C ILE A 92 -11.79 9.16 17.56
N GLU A 93 -12.90 9.84 17.23
CA GLU A 93 -12.88 11.10 16.48
C GLU A 93 -11.97 12.14 17.15
N ARG A 94 -12.06 12.26 18.49
CA ARG A 94 -11.23 13.20 19.27
C ARG A 94 -9.78 12.80 19.39
N GLN A 95 -9.47 11.50 19.37
CA GLN A 95 -8.11 10.98 19.49
C GLN A 95 -7.36 10.92 18.17
N THR A 96 -8.09 10.87 17.05
CA THR A 96 -7.52 10.72 15.71
C THR A 96 -6.84 12.02 15.26
N LYS A 97 -5.59 11.91 14.78
CA LYS A 97 -4.80 13.05 14.26
C LYS A 97 -4.89 13.22 12.75
N ASN A 98 -5.20 12.15 12.02
CA ASN A 98 -5.33 12.19 10.57
C ASN A 98 -6.63 12.87 10.17
N ALA A 99 -6.53 14.03 9.51
CA ALA A 99 -7.68 14.86 9.14
C ALA A 99 -8.74 14.12 8.32
N LYS A 100 -8.28 13.22 7.40
CA LYS A 100 -9.21 12.45 6.56
C LYS A 100 -9.94 11.38 7.38
N LEU A 101 -9.26 10.73 8.32
CA LEU A 101 -9.89 9.75 9.19
C LEU A 101 -10.86 10.42 10.17
N VAL A 102 -10.56 11.63 10.69
CA VAL A 102 -11.50 12.43 11.50
C VAL A 102 -12.79 12.70 10.75
N GLU A 103 -12.69 13.17 9.49
CA GLU A 103 -13.86 13.41 8.63
C GLU A 103 -14.71 12.13 8.48
N VAL A 104 -14.06 11.00 8.16
CA VAL A 104 -14.74 9.72 7.98
C VAL A 104 -15.39 9.24 9.29
N VAL A 105 -14.70 9.31 10.43
CA VAL A 105 -15.24 8.88 11.73
C VAL A 105 -16.40 9.78 12.17
N SER A 106 -16.36 11.07 11.88
CA SER A 106 -17.47 12.01 12.13
C SER A 106 -18.72 11.63 11.32
N GLU A 107 -18.55 11.27 10.04
CA GLU A 107 -19.64 10.79 9.20
C GLU A 107 -20.19 9.44 9.68
N LEU A 108 -19.32 8.49 10.07
CA LEU A 108 -19.72 7.22 10.68
C LEU A 108 -20.53 7.45 11.96
N SER A 109 -20.06 8.35 12.84
CA SER A 109 -20.76 8.71 14.08
C SER A 109 -22.15 9.29 13.78
N SER A 110 -22.26 10.12 12.77
CA SER A 110 -23.53 10.72 12.35
C SER A 110 -24.49 9.68 11.74
N ALA A 111 -24.00 8.75 10.92
CA ALA A 111 -24.77 7.66 10.33
C ALA A 111 -25.34 6.72 11.41
N VAL A 112 -24.49 6.29 12.35
CA VAL A 112 -24.89 5.44 13.48
C VAL A 112 -25.93 6.13 14.38
N ARG A 113 -25.80 7.44 14.63
CA ARG A 113 -26.81 8.21 15.38
C ARG A 113 -28.16 8.31 14.66
N ARG A 114 -28.18 8.24 13.34
CA ARG A 114 -29.41 8.15 12.53
C ARG A 114 -30.02 6.75 12.50
N GLY A 115 -29.38 5.77 13.15
CA GLY A 115 -29.84 4.38 13.19
C GLY A 115 -29.30 3.49 12.06
N GLU A 116 -28.33 3.96 11.28
CA GLU A 116 -27.67 3.14 10.27
C GLU A 116 -26.73 2.14 10.93
N THR A 117 -26.63 0.92 10.36
CA THR A 117 -25.70 -0.09 10.83
C THR A 117 -24.25 0.34 10.56
N LEU A 118 -23.31 -0.12 11.43
CA LEU A 118 -21.91 0.26 11.27
C LEU A 118 -21.33 -0.25 9.94
N HIS A 119 -21.64 -1.48 9.56
CA HIS A 119 -21.12 -2.04 8.29
C HIS A 119 -21.65 -1.27 7.06
N SER A 120 -22.91 -0.81 7.08
CA SER A 120 -23.47 0.02 6.00
C SER A 120 -22.76 1.37 5.93
N ALA A 121 -22.59 2.05 7.05
CA ALA A 121 -21.87 3.31 7.11
C ALA A 121 -20.41 3.18 6.64
N LEU A 122 -19.70 2.11 7.00
CA LEU A 122 -18.33 1.81 6.53
C LEU A 122 -18.28 1.57 5.01
N ALA A 123 -19.31 0.97 4.44
CA ALA A 123 -19.39 0.69 2.99
C ALA A 123 -19.43 1.97 2.14
N HIS A 124 -19.82 3.12 2.70
CA HIS A 124 -19.75 4.42 2.01
C HIS A 124 -18.30 4.90 1.77
N PHE A 125 -17.31 4.31 2.43
CA PHE A 125 -15.89 4.69 2.34
C PHE A 125 -14.99 3.56 1.83
N PRO A 126 -15.20 3.04 0.60
CA PRO A 126 -14.47 1.86 0.09
C PRO A 126 -12.96 2.11 -0.09
N HIS A 127 -12.53 3.38 -0.23
CA HIS A 127 -11.12 3.75 -0.28
C HIS A 127 -10.42 3.73 1.09
N VAL A 128 -11.20 3.80 2.18
CA VAL A 128 -10.69 3.73 3.56
C VAL A 128 -10.85 2.33 4.11
N PHE A 129 -12.04 1.75 4.02
CA PHE A 129 -12.37 0.44 4.55
C PHE A 129 -12.56 -0.56 3.41
N PRO A 130 -11.64 -1.54 3.25
CA PRO A 130 -11.76 -2.57 2.23
C PRO A 130 -12.95 -3.49 2.49
N LYS A 131 -13.41 -4.21 1.46
CA LYS A 131 -14.53 -5.16 1.55
C LYS A 131 -14.39 -6.17 2.70
N LEU A 132 -13.16 -6.64 2.95
CA LEU A 132 -12.85 -7.50 4.10
C LEU A 132 -13.31 -6.89 5.43
N PHE A 133 -12.97 -5.62 5.66
CA PHE A 133 -13.33 -4.90 6.87
C PHE A 133 -14.86 -4.83 7.04
N VAL A 134 -15.55 -4.42 5.97
CA VAL A 134 -17.02 -4.27 5.94
C VAL A 134 -17.71 -5.61 6.19
N ALA A 135 -17.28 -6.69 5.52
CA ALA A 135 -17.88 -8.01 5.65
C ALA A 135 -17.72 -8.61 7.04
N MET A 136 -16.53 -8.51 7.64
CA MET A 136 -16.30 -8.99 8.99
C MET A 136 -17.07 -8.15 10.03
N THR A 137 -17.15 -6.82 9.83
CA THR A 137 -17.97 -5.96 10.68
C THR A 137 -19.45 -6.33 10.57
N ARG A 138 -19.94 -6.59 9.35
CA ARG A 138 -21.31 -7.04 9.11
C ARG A 138 -21.63 -8.33 9.85
N ALA A 139 -20.78 -9.35 9.69
CA ALA A 139 -20.97 -10.63 10.36
C ALA A 139 -21.00 -10.48 11.90
N GLY A 140 -20.12 -9.62 12.47
CA GLY A 140 -20.10 -9.33 13.89
C GLY A 140 -21.31 -8.52 14.36
N GLU A 141 -21.82 -7.60 13.55
CA GLU A 141 -22.99 -6.77 13.88
C GLU A 141 -24.27 -7.61 13.83
N GLU A 142 -24.46 -8.41 12.78
CA GLU A 142 -25.60 -9.32 12.63
C GLU A 142 -25.59 -10.46 13.67
N GLY A 143 -24.40 -10.97 14.02
CA GLY A 143 -24.22 -12.02 15.03
C GLY A 143 -24.16 -11.53 16.48
N GLY A 144 -24.27 -10.21 16.73
CA GLY A 144 -24.19 -9.63 18.08
C GLY A 144 -22.79 -9.64 18.71
N GLY A 145 -21.74 -10.04 17.95
CA GLY A 145 -20.34 -10.13 18.38
C GLY A 145 -19.44 -9.03 17.80
N LEU A 146 -19.93 -7.79 17.64
CA LEU A 146 -19.23 -6.71 16.96
C LEU A 146 -17.83 -6.43 17.54
N SER A 147 -17.67 -6.45 18.86
CA SER A 147 -16.38 -6.26 19.53
C SER A 147 -15.35 -7.33 19.11
N ALA A 148 -15.74 -8.60 19.18
CA ALA A 148 -14.89 -9.73 18.78
C ALA A 148 -14.52 -9.67 17.30
N SER A 149 -15.48 -9.34 16.43
CA SER A 149 -15.28 -9.21 15.00
C SER A 149 -14.33 -8.06 14.65
N LEU A 150 -14.44 -6.89 15.28
CA LEU A 150 -13.52 -5.76 15.10
C LEU A 150 -12.10 -6.09 15.59
N THR A 151 -11.96 -6.86 16.65
CA THR A 151 -10.66 -7.38 17.11
C THR A 151 -10.05 -8.30 16.06
N LEU A 152 -10.83 -9.25 15.51
CA LEU A 152 -10.38 -10.14 14.42
C LEU A 152 -9.98 -9.36 13.17
N VAL A 153 -10.74 -8.33 12.78
CA VAL A 153 -10.39 -7.43 11.65
C VAL A 153 -9.06 -6.74 11.91
N SER A 154 -8.89 -6.18 13.10
CA SER A 154 -7.66 -5.51 13.52
C SER A 154 -6.45 -6.45 13.43
N ASP A 155 -6.56 -7.65 13.99
CA ASP A 155 -5.49 -8.66 13.97
C ASP A 155 -5.18 -9.13 12.55
N GLN A 156 -6.20 -9.34 11.72
CA GLN A 156 -6.05 -9.68 10.31
C GLN A 156 -5.29 -8.61 9.54
N MET A 157 -5.70 -7.36 9.69
CA MET A 157 -5.06 -6.23 9.02
C MET A 157 -3.63 -6.02 9.51
N GLU A 158 -3.37 -6.19 10.80
CA GLU A 158 -2.03 -6.07 11.37
C GLU A 158 -1.08 -7.13 10.82
N ARG A 159 -1.49 -8.40 10.77
CA ARG A 159 -0.68 -9.48 10.18
C ARG A 159 -0.35 -9.20 8.72
N MET A 160 -1.33 -8.75 7.92
CA MET A 160 -1.10 -8.37 6.53
C MET A 160 -0.17 -7.16 6.40
N TYR A 161 -0.30 -6.18 7.30
CA TYR A 161 0.57 -5.01 7.35
C TYR A 161 2.01 -5.39 7.70
N VAL A 162 2.21 -6.25 8.72
CA VAL A 162 3.52 -6.77 9.13
C VAL A 162 4.17 -7.57 8.01
N LEU A 163 3.43 -8.49 7.37
CA LEU A 163 3.91 -9.27 6.23
C LEU A 163 4.39 -8.35 5.09
N LYS A 164 3.59 -7.36 4.72
CA LYS A 164 3.93 -6.36 3.71
C LYS A 164 5.17 -5.53 4.09
N LYS A 165 5.30 -5.16 5.36
CA LYS A 165 6.44 -4.41 5.90
C LYS A 165 7.72 -5.26 5.86
N LYS A 166 7.66 -6.54 6.21
CA LYS A 166 8.79 -7.47 6.14
C LYS A 166 9.32 -7.61 4.70
N ILE A 167 8.42 -7.86 3.73
CA ILE A 167 8.78 -7.97 2.31
C ILE A 167 9.43 -6.67 1.81
N ARG A 168 8.84 -5.50 2.12
CA ARG A 168 9.40 -4.21 1.72
C ARG A 168 10.75 -3.94 2.38
N GLY A 169 10.90 -4.28 3.64
CA GLY A 169 12.15 -4.11 4.39
C GLY A 169 13.30 -4.89 3.79
N ALA A 170 13.07 -6.14 3.40
CA ALA A 170 14.08 -6.98 2.77
C ALA A 170 14.57 -6.45 1.41
N LEU A 171 13.68 -5.77 0.66
CA LEU A 171 14.04 -5.18 -0.63
C LEU A 171 14.73 -3.82 -0.48
N LEU A 172 14.68 -3.17 0.68
CA LEU A 172 15.23 -1.83 0.87
C LEU A 172 16.75 -1.80 0.71
N TYR A 173 17.46 -2.76 1.32
CA TYR A 173 18.92 -2.86 1.25
C TYR A 173 19.43 -3.04 -0.20
N PRO A 174 18.94 -4.01 -1.00
CA PRO A 174 19.30 -4.14 -2.40
C PRO A 174 19.02 -2.88 -3.23
N ILE A 175 17.88 -2.24 -3.01
CA ILE A 175 17.51 -1.01 -3.74
C ILE A 175 18.49 0.13 -3.43
N ILE A 176 18.86 0.33 -2.16
CA ILE A 176 19.82 1.37 -1.76
C ILE A 176 21.18 1.15 -2.44
N ILE A 177 21.67 -0.10 -2.44
CA ILE A 177 22.95 -0.44 -3.07
C ILE A 177 22.89 -0.18 -4.58
N VAL A 178 21.86 -0.65 -5.27
CA VAL A 178 21.69 -0.41 -6.72
C VAL A 178 21.61 1.10 -7.01
N CYS A 179 20.88 1.87 -6.23
CA CYS A 179 20.82 3.34 -6.37
C CYS A 179 22.19 4.00 -6.16
N ALA A 180 22.97 3.54 -5.16
CA ALA A 180 24.32 4.06 -4.91
C ALA A 180 25.27 3.75 -6.06
N ILE A 181 25.25 2.51 -6.59
CA ILE A 181 26.08 2.12 -7.74
C ILE A 181 25.74 2.95 -8.97
N LEU A 182 24.45 3.10 -9.29
CA LEU A 182 24.01 3.91 -10.40
C LEU A 182 24.39 5.38 -10.22
N GLY A 183 24.26 5.93 -9.01
CA GLY A 183 24.65 7.30 -8.69
C GLY A 183 26.16 7.53 -8.86
N ILE A 184 26.99 6.62 -8.34
CA ILE A 184 28.46 6.67 -8.51
C ILE A 184 28.82 6.49 -9.97
N GLY A 185 28.21 5.56 -10.69
CA GLY A 185 28.44 5.33 -12.11
C GLY A 185 28.15 6.58 -12.96
N VAL A 186 27.00 7.22 -12.75
CA VAL A 186 26.65 8.46 -13.43
C VAL A 186 27.62 9.60 -13.06
N PHE A 187 27.99 9.73 -11.78
CA PHE A 187 28.98 10.72 -11.34
C PHE A 187 30.32 10.52 -12.05
N MET A 188 30.81 9.28 -12.14
CA MET A 188 32.06 8.98 -12.86
C MET A 188 31.96 9.29 -14.36
N MET A 189 30.82 8.95 -15.00
CA MET A 189 30.59 9.24 -16.42
C MET A 189 30.57 10.73 -16.73
N ILE A 190 30.09 11.57 -15.82
CA ILE A 190 29.98 13.03 -16.06
C ILE A 190 31.28 13.76 -15.71
N ASN A 191 32.01 13.32 -14.67
CA ASN A 191 33.16 14.07 -14.15
C ASN A 191 34.50 13.42 -14.47
N VAL A 192 34.62 12.10 -14.29
CA VAL A 192 35.93 11.42 -14.41
C VAL A 192 36.25 11.05 -15.86
N VAL A 193 35.29 10.46 -16.55
CA VAL A 193 35.51 9.99 -17.94
C VAL A 193 35.89 11.12 -18.91
N PRO A 194 35.23 12.30 -18.89
CA PRO A 194 35.62 13.41 -19.78
C PRO A 194 37.05 13.88 -19.58
N THR A 195 37.47 14.00 -18.30
CA THR A 195 38.84 14.41 -17.95
C THR A 195 39.88 13.42 -18.48
N LEU A 196 39.61 12.10 -18.29
CA LEU A 196 40.51 11.07 -18.86
C LEU A 196 40.50 11.06 -20.39
N ALA A 197 39.33 11.27 -21.01
CA ALA A 197 39.22 11.34 -22.47
C ALA A 197 40.01 12.49 -23.06
N GLN A 198 40.05 13.67 -22.41
CA GLN A 198 40.87 14.81 -22.80
C GLN A 198 42.35 14.47 -22.71
N THR A 199 42.79 13.89 -21.60
CA THR A 199 44.18 13.46 -21.40
C THR A 199 44.63 12.47 -22.48
N PHE A 200 43.78 11.48 -22.82
CA PHE A 200 44.10 10.53 -23.92
C PHE A 200 44.18 11.19 -25.29
N ALA A 201 43.33 12.16 -25.54
CA ALA A 201 43.36 12.92 -26.80
C ALA A 201 44.64 13.76 -26.94
N GLU A 202 45.09 14.41 -25.84
CA GLU A 202 46.33 15.17 -25.78
C GLU A 202 47.59 14.28 -26.01
N MET A 203 47.55 13.04 -25.54
CA MET A 203 48.60 12.05 -25.69
C MET A 203 48.58 11.35 -27.06
N GLY A 204 47.58 11.61 -27.90
CA GLY A 204 47.46 10.97 -29.23
C GLY A 204 47.16 9.47 -29.17
N ALA A 205 46.61 8.97 -28.07
CA ALA A 205 46.37 7.55 -27.84
C ALA A 205 45.30 6.98 -28.78
N GLN A 206 45.55 5.81 -29.36
CA GLN A 206 44.52 5.05 -30.05
C GLN A 206 43.63 4.38 -29.03
N LEU A 207 42.34 4.80 -28.98
CA LEU A 207 41.40 4.31 -28.00
C LEU A 207 40.81 2.95 -28.39
N PRO A 208 40.88 1.91 -27.52
CA PRO A 208 40.18 0.65 -27.70
C PRO A 208 38.65 0.82 -27.82
N ALA A 209 37.98 -0.17 -28.43
CA ALA A 209 36.52 -0.12 -28.62
C ALA A 209 35.74 0.04 -27.32
N SER A 210 36.18 -0.62 -26.23
CA SER A 210 35.59 -0.49 -24.91
C SER A 210 35.67 0.92 -24.34
N THR A 211 36.84 1.55 -24.44
CA THR A 211 37.06 2.94 -23.98
C THR A 211 36.24 3.94 -24.80
N ARG A 212 36.16 3.75 -26.14
CA ARG A 212 35.34 4.58 -27.03
C ARG A 212 33.86 4.49 -26.69
N ALA A 213 33.36 3.28 -26.35
CA ALA A 213 31.96 3.09 -25.93
C ALA A 213 31.66 3.86 -24.64
N ILE A 214 32.54 3.77 -23.63
CA ILE A 214 32.38 4.48 -22.36
C ILE A 214 32.41 6.01 -22.59
N ILE A 215 33.36 6.51 -23.37
CA ILE A 215 33.46 7.95 -23.72
C ILE A 215 32.20 8.39 -24.49
N GLY A 216 31.70 7.57 -25.42
CA GLY A 216 30.47 7.85 -26.15
C GLY A 216 29.26 8.02 -25.24
N VAL A 217 29.06 7.11 -24.24
CA VAL A 217 28.00 7.21 -23.22
C VAL A 217 28.22 8.45 -22.35
N SER A 218 29.45 8.72 -21.93
CA SER A 218 29.80 9.91 -21.14
C SER A 218 29.48 11.20 -21.89
N ASN A 219 29.90 11.33 -23.14
CA ASN A 219 29.62 12.50 -23.98
C ASN A 219 28.10 12.71 -24.16
N PHE A 220 27.35 11.63 -24.35
CA PHE A 220 25.90 11.71 -24.42
C PHE A 220 25.31 12.26 -23.12
N LEU A 221 25.75 11.74 -21.96
CA LEU A 221 25.26 12.20 -20.63
C LEU A 221 25.66 13.66 -20.38
N VAL A 222 26.85 14.10 -20.76
CA VAL A 222 27.32 15.48 -20.54
C VAL A 222 26.63 16.47 -21.47
N HIS A 223 26.59 16.21 -22.78
CA HIS A 223 26.04 17.16 -23.76
C HIS A 223 24.51 17.15 -23.81
N TYR A 224 23.88 16.02 -23.48
CA TYR A 224 22.45 15.83 -23.57
C TYR A 224 21.82 15.51 -22.19
N THR A 225 22.37 16.09 -21.13
CA THR A 225 21.91 15.84 -19.74
C THR A 225 20.40 16.00 -19.58
N VAL A 226 19.82 17.08 -20.15
CA VAL A 226 18.37 17.34 -20.09
C VAL A 226 17.57 16.25 -20.83
N ILE A 227 18.06 15.82 -22.00
CA ILE A 227 17.42 14.76 -22.79
C ILE A 227 17.55 13.42 -22.06
N ALA A 228 18.71 13.11 -21.49
CA ALA A 228 18.94 11.89 -20.71
C ALA A 228 18.03 11.84 -19.47
N LEU A 229 17.93 12.95 -18.74
CA LEU A 229 17.06 13.05 -17.56
C LEU A 229 15.57 12.94 -17.92
N SER A 230 15.13 13.71 -18.93
CA SER A 230 13.73 13.65 -19.38
C SER A 230 13.37 12.30 -19.98
N GLY A 231 14.28 11.67 -20.74
CA GLY A 231 14.11 10.32 -21.26
C GLY A 231 13.99 9.29 -20.15
N THR A 232 14.81 9.37 -19.11
CA THR A 232 14.74 8.49 -17.93
C THR A 232 13.40 8.66 -17.21
N ILE A 233 12.95 9.89 -17.00
CA ILE A 233 11.64 10.17 -16.36
C ILE A 233 10.49 9.63 -17.22
N LEU A 234 10.55 9.80 -18.54
CA LEU A 234 9.55 9.28 -19.48
C LEU A 234 9.53 7.75 -19.51
N ILE A 235 10.70 7.09 -19.48
CA ILE A 235 10.80 5.62 -19.43
C ILE A 235 10.20 5.10 -18.10
N ILE A 236 10.59 5.69 -16.97
CA ILE A 236 10.05 5.28 -15.64
C ILE A 236 8.54 5.54 -15.58
N GLY A 237 8.08 6.70 -16.03
CA GLY A 237 6.66 7.06 -16.08
C GLY A 237 5.87 6.16 -17.03
N GLY A 238 6.41 5.89 -18.22
CA GLY A 238 5.83 4.98 -19.20
C GLY A 238 5.73 3.53 -18.69
N LEU A 239 6.79 3.03 -18.06
CA LEU A 239 6.83 1.69 -17.44
C LEU A 239 5.81 1.60 -16.29
N TYR A 240 5.73 2.63 -15.45
CA TYR A 240 4.75 2.72 -14.39
C TYR A 240 3.31 2.74 -14.92
N GLY A 241 3.06 3.54 -15.97
CA GLY A 241 1.76 3.58 -16.65
C GLY A 241 1.42 2.24 -17.31
N PHE A 242 2.38 1.61 -17.99
CA PHE A 242 2.22 0.30 -18.62
C PHE A 242 1.85 -0.79 -17.61
N VAL A 243 2.57 -0.86 -16.48
CA VAL A 243 2.28 -1.84 -15.40
C VAL A 243 0.88 -1.67 -14.79
N ARG A 244 0.27 -0.49 -14.91
CA ARG A 244 -1.11 -0.24 -14.48
C ARG A 244 -2.18 -0.69 -15.48
N THR A 245 -1.81 -0.98 -16.72
CA THR A 245 -2.73 -1.57 -17.70
C THR A 245 -3.00 -3.04 -17.38
N LYS A 246 -4.11 -3.59 -17.87
CA LYS A 246 -4.44 -5.02 -17.68
C LYS A 246 -3.33 -5.94 -18.21
N LEU A 247 -2.81 -5.66 -19.41
CA LEU A 247 -1.74 -6.44 -20.03
C LEU A 247 -0.42 -6.32 -19.26
N GLY A 248 0.01 -5.10 -18.95
CA GLY A 248 1.24 -4.87 -18.18
C GLY A 248 1.17 -5.44 -16.76
N GLY A 249 -0.02 -5.40 -16.12
CA GLY A 249 -0.26 -6.05 -14.84
C GLY A 249 -0.06 -7.57 -14.91
N GLN A 250 -0.63 -8.23 -15.93
CA GLN A 250 -0.45 -9.68 -16.15
C GLN A 250 1.00 -10.04 -16.46
N MET A 251 1.68 -9.25 -17.32
CA MET A 251 3.10 -9.47 -17.62
C MET A 251 3.98 -9.32 -16.37
N LYS A 252 3.73 -8.31 -15.54
CA LYS A 252 4.41 -8.15 -14.24
C LYS A 252 4.17 -9.37 -13.34
N ASP A 253 2.91 -9.82 -13.21
CA ASP A 253 2.54 -10.97 -12.40
C ASP A 253 3.22 -12.25 -12.88
N PHE A 254 3.28 -12.45 -14.21
CA PHE A 254 4.01 -13.56 -14.83
C PHE A 254 5.50 -13.47 -14.55
N ALA A 255 6.12 -12.30 -14.76
CA ALA A 255 7.55 -12.11 -14.54
C ALA A 255 7.93 -12.44 -13.09
N PHE A 256 7.19 -11.94 -12.10
CA PHE A 256 7.48 -12.23 -10.69
C PHE A 256 7.36 -13.70 -10.32
N LEU A 257 6.53 -14.47 -11.01
CA LEU A 257 6.42 -15.92 -10.79
C LEU A 257 7.64 -16.70 -11.33
N HIS A 258 8.30 -16.18 -12.39
CA HIS A 258 9.38 -16.87 -13.09
C HIS A 258 10.78 -16.39 -12.70
N VAL A 259 10.88 -15.27 -11.96
CA VAL A 259 12.18 -14.81 -11.45
C VAL A 259 12.65 -15.77 -10.35
N PRO A 260 13.84 -16.42 -10.49
CA PRO A 260 14.41 -17.25 -9.44
C PRO A 260 14.54 -16.43 -8.15
N LEU A 261 14.40 -17.04 -6.98
CA LEU A 261 14.33 -16.44 -5.64
C LEU A 261 13.03 -15.68 -5.34
N VAL A 262 12.41 -14.97 -6.29
CA VAL A 262 11.19 -14.21 -6.08
C VAL A 262 9.92 -15.08 -6.26
N GLY A 263 9.91 -15.95 -7.26
CA GLY A 263 8.76 -16.81 -7.58
C GLY A 263 8.26 -17.65 -6.41
N PRO A 264 9.12 -18.38 -5.69
CA PRO A 264 8.72 -19.12 -4.48
C PRO A 264 8.09 -18.23 -3.41
N ILE A 265 8.67 -17.04 -3.16
CA ILE A 265 8.14 -16.08 -2.19
C ILE A 265 6.75 -15.57 -2.63
N VAL A 266 6.55 -15.31 -3.92
CA VAL A 266 5.23 -14.89 -4.45
C VAL A 266 4.18 -15.97 -4.21
N LYS A 267 4.51 -17.25 -4.41
CA LYS A 267 3.61 -18.38 -4.15
C LYS A 267 3.22 -18.43 -2.67
N GLU A 268 4.19 -18.37 -1.77
CA GLU A 268 3.96 -18.42 -0.33
C GLU A 268 3.23 -17.21 0.22
N VAL A 269 3.54 -16.01 -0.27
CA VAL A 269 2.80 -14.79 0.11
C VAL A 269 1.33 -14.89 -0.27
N ASN A 270 1.01 -15.42 -1.46
CA ASN A 270 -0.37 -15.60 -1.88
C ASN A 270 -1.05 -16.73 -1.11
N ALA A 271 -0.34 -17.83 -0.80
CA ALA A 271 -0.84 -18.89 0.06
C ALA A 271 -1.14 -18.38 1.49
N ALA A 272 -0.22 -17.62 2.09
CA ALA A 272 -0.42 -16.98 3.40
C ALA A 272 -1.63 -16.05 3.40
N ARG A 273 -1.74 -15.17 2.39
CA ARG A 273 -2.86 -14.23 2.27
C ARG A 273 -4.21 -14.93 2.11
N THR A 274 -4.27 -15.91 1.20
CA THR A 274 -5.49 -16.70 0.96
C THR A 274 -5.92 -17.42 2.22
N SER A 275 -5.01 -18.17 2.85
CA SER A 275 -5.30 -18.94 4.05
C SER A 275 -5.67 -18.03 5.24
N ARG A 276 -4.94 -16.94 5.47
CA ARG A 276 -5.20 -15.99 6.55
C ARG A 276 -6.55 -15.31 6.38
N THR A 277 -6.85 -14.83 5.16
CA THR A 277 -8.09 -14.12 4.89
C THR A 277 -9.29 -15.05 5.01
N LEU A 278 -9.18 -16.24 4.44
CA LEU A 278 -10.23 -17.26 4.52
C LEU A 278 -10.49 -17.67 5.99
N ALA A 279 -9.43 -17.98 6.75
CA ALA A 279 -9.55 -18.31 8.17
C ALA A 279 -10.25 -17.21 8.97
N SER A 280 -9.88 -15.95 8.74
CA SER A 280 -10.47 -14.83 9.49
C SER A 280 -11.95 -14.60 9.14
N LEU A 281 -12.31 -14.70 7.85
CA LEU A 281 -13.71 -14.56 7.41
C LEU A 281 -14.59 -15.70 7.94
N LEU A 282 -14.12 -16.94 7.84
CA LEU A 282 -14.83 -18.10 8.36
C LEU A 282 -14.96 -18.05 9.90
N SER A 283 -13.91 -17.61 10.61
CA SER A 283 -13.95 -17.39 12.06
C SER A 283 -14.95 -16.32 12.47
N ALA A 284 -15.19 -15.33 11.60
CA ALA A 284 -16.19 -14.29 11.83
C ALA A 284 -17.62 -14.73 11.43
N GLY A 285 -17.81 -15.95 10.93
CA GLY A 285 -19.12 -16.47 10.51
C GLY A 285 -19.55 -16.07 9.10
N VAL A 286 -18.62 -15.53 8.27
CA VAL A 286 -18.91 -15.23 6.86
C VAL A 286 -19.01 -16.54 6.10
N ASP A 287 -20.04 -16.70 5.25
CA ASP A 287 -20.20 -17.87 4.42
C ASP A 287 -19.04 -18.05 3.40
N VAL A 288 -18.79 -19.30 2.99
CA VAL A 288 -17.62 -19.66 2.16
C VAL A 288 -17.61 -18.95 0.81
N ILE A 289 -18.75 -18.78 0.16
CA ILE A 289 -18.83 -18.16 -1.18
C ILE A 289 -18.49 -16.66 -1.08
N THR A 290 -19.08 -15.97 -0.09
CA THR A 290 -18.76 -14.57 0.20
C THR A 290 -17.31 -14.42 0.63
N ALA A 291 -16.80 -15.34 1.45
CA ALA A 291 -15.41 -15.33 1.87
C ALA A 291 -14.45 -15.45 0.69
N LEU A 292 -14.73 -16.35 -0.28
CA LEU A 292 -13.93 -16.50 -1.49
C LEU A 292 -13.96 -15.25 -2.39
N ASP A 293 -15.11 -14.58 -2.48
CA ASP A 293 -15.21 -13.30 -3.21
C ASP A 293 -14.27 -12.24 -2.63
N ILE A 294 -14.26 -12.13 -1.33
CA ILE A 294 -13.39 -11.19 -0.61
C ILE A 294 -11.92 -11.58 -0.74
N VAL A 295 -11.60 -12.88 -0.61
CA VAL A 295 -10.24 -13.41 -0.82
C VAL A 295 -9.73 -13.06 -2.22
N ALA A 296 -10.57 -13.20 -3.26
CA ALA A 296 -10.22 -12.84 -4.62
C ALA A 296 -9.86 -11.34 -4.78
N ASP A 297 -10.43 -10.46 -3.96
CA ASP A 297 -10.07 -9.04 -3.95
C ASP A 297 -8.79 -8.74 -3.14
N VAL A 298 -8.48 -9.55 -2.13
CA VAL A 298 -7.26 -9.41 -1.31
C VAL A 298 -6.02 -9.95 -2.03
N VAL A 299 -6.19 -11.01 -2.83
CA VAL A 299 -5.12 -11.62 -3.62
C VAL A 299 -4.74 -10.69 -4.78
N GLN A 300 -3.49 -10.22 -4.81
CA GLN A 300 -3.05 -9.18 -5.74
C GLN A 300 -2.60 -9.72 -7.11
N ASN A 301 -2.08 -10.94 -7.15
CA ASN A 301 -1.60 -11.55 -8.39
C ASN A 301 -2.78 -12.18 -9.15
N SER A 302 -2.92 -11.84 -10.42
CA SER A 302 -4.03 -12.24 -11.28
C SER A 302 -4.17 -13.75 -11.44
N TYR A 303 -3.06 -14.50 -11.47
CA TYR A 303 -3.08 -15.97 -11.59
C TYR A 303 -3.70 -16.62 -10.36
N PHE A 304 -3.26 -16.20 -9.16
CA PHE A 304 -3.81 -16.71 -7.89
C PHE A 304 -5.26 -16.25 -7.68
N LYS A 305 -5.61 -15.04 -8.07
CA LYS A 305 -6.99 -14.56 -8.06
C LYS A 305 -7.90 -15.46 -8.89
N ASN A 306 -7.47 -15.89 -10.07
CA ASN A 306 -8.25 -16.78 -10.93
C ASN A 306 -8.51 -18.14 -10.26
N VAL A 307 -7.54 -18.70 -9.53
CA VAL A 307 -7.75 -19.96 -8.76
C VAL A 307 -8.84 -19.77 -7.71
N VAL A 308 -8.82 -18.66 -6.98
CA VAL A 308 -9.86 -18.36 -5.97
C VAL A 308 -11.24 -18.17 -6.60
N VAL A 309 -11.30 -17.52 -7.77
CA VAL A 309 -12.56 -17.36 -8.52
C VAL A 309 -13.08 -18.73 -8.98
N GLN A 310 -12.22 -19.61 -9.51
CA GLN A 310 -12.59 -20.98 -9.87
C GLN A 310 -13.07 -21.78 -8.66
N ALA A 311 -12.40 -21.62 -7.50
CA ALA A 311 -12.84 -22.23 -6.26
C ALA A 311 -14.25 -21.79 -5.86
N LYS A 312 -14.54 -20.47 -5.95
CA LYS A 312 -15.87 -19.91 -5.71
C LYS A 312 -16.93 -20.52 -6.63
N GLU A 313 -16.62 -20.60 -7.93
CA GLU A 313 -17.55 -21.19 -8.92
C GLU A 313 -17.77 -22.69 -8.68
N GLY A 314 -16.72 -23.43 -8.31
CA GLY A 314 -16.80 -24.86 -7.99
C GLY A 314 -17.67 -25.12 -6.76
N VAL A 315 -17.43 -24.38 -5.67
CA VAL A 315 -18.23 -24.47 -4.43
C VAL A 315 -19.71 -24.15 -4.71
N GLY A 316 -19.98 -23.13 -5.55
CA GLY A 316 -21.35 -22.82 -5.99
C GLY A 316 -22.04 -23.95 -6.76
N LYS A 317 -21.28 -24.90 -7.32
CA LYS A 317 -21.77 -26.11 -8.02
C LYS A 317 -21.72 -27.36 -7.13
N GLY A 318 -21.31 -27.23 -5.87
CA GLY A 318 -21.18 -28.35 -4.94
C GLY A 318 -19.83 -29.09 -4.99
N GLU A 319 -18.83 -28.56 -5.73
CA GLU A 319 -17.48 -29.12 -5.70
C GLU A 319 -16.80 -28.74 -4.35
N PRO A 320 -15.88 -29.60 -3.85
CA PRO A 320 -15.03 -29.24 -2.70
C PRO A 320 -14.21 -27.97 -2.98
N LEU A 321 -14.05 -27.14 -1.96
CA LEU A 321 -13.22 -25.93 -2.04
C LEU A 321 -11.76 -26.27 -2.42
N SER A 322 -11.22 -27.35 -1.83
CA SER A 322 -9.87 -27.86 -2.07
C SER A 322 -9.60 -28.21 -3.53
N ALA A 323 -10.61 -28.64 -4.30
CA ALA A 323 -10.46 -29.14 -5.66
C ALA A 323 -9.77 -28.13 -6.61
N ALA A 324 -10.08 -26.83 -6.52
CA ALA A 324 -9.47 -25.81 -7.34
C ALA A 324 -7.97 -25.60 -6.99
N PHE A 325 -7.63 -25.68 -5.71
CA PHE A 325 -6.26 -25.51 -5.24
C PHE A 325 -5.37 -26.72 -5.58
N VAL A 326 -5.91 -27.95 -5.46
CA VAL A 326 -5.23 -29.18 -5.89
C VAL A 326 -4.95 -29.14 -7.39
N ARG A 327 -5.93 -28.74 -8.22
CA ARG A 327 -5.71 -28.58 -9.67
C ARG A 327 -4.68 -27.50 -10.04
N SER A 328 -4.32 -26.63 -9.09
CA SER A 328 -3.46 -25.47 -9.32
C SER A 328 -2.16 -25.53 -8.51
N GLU A 329 -1.57 -26.71 -8.30
CA GLU A 329 -0.32 -26.94 -7.53
C GLU A 329 0.89 -26.16 -8.10
N HIS A 330 0.86 -25.81 -9.38
CA HIS A 330 1.91 -25.00 -9.99
C HIS A 330 1.92 -23.54 -9.46
N LEU A 331 0.81 -23.06 -8.89
CA LEU A 331 0.66 -21.72 -8.28
C LEU A 331 0.63 -21.81 -6.76
N TYR A 332 -0.31 -22.54 -6.21
CA TYR A 332 -0.39 -22.79 -4.77
C TYR A 332 0.46 -24.03 -4.42
N PRO A 333 1.32 -23.97 -3.39
CA PRO A 333 2.02 -25.18 -2.92
C PRO A 333 1.04 -26.31 -2.60
N ALA A 334 1.36 -27.56 -2.96
CA ALA A 334 0.51 -28.74 -2.79
C ALA A 334 -0.11 -28.85 -1.39
N PHE A 335 0.68 -28.52 -0.36
CA PHE A 335 0.25 -28.50 1.04
C PHE A 335 -0.98 -27.63 1.31
N VAL A 336 -1.25 -26.60 0.49
CA VAL A 336 -2.47 -25.76 0.61
C VAL A 336 -3.72 -26.58 0.25
N GLY A 337 -3.70 -27.25 -0.89
CA GLY A 337 -4.82 -28.08 -1.34
C GLY A 337 -5.08 -29.26 -0.40
N GLU A 338 -4.03 -29.94 0.04
CA GLU A 338 -4.12 -31.08 0.97
C GLU A 338 -4.73 -30.67 2.31
N MET A 339 -4.25 -29.60 2.93
CA MET A 339 -4.77 -29.12 4.21
C MET A 339 -6.20 -28.60 4.09
N MET A 340 -6.57 -27.99 2.95
CA MET A 340 -7.96 -27.64 2.68
C MET A 340 -8.85 -28.89 2.61
N SER A 341 -8.42 -29.94 1.88
CA SER A 341 -9.17 -31.19 1.78
C SER A 341 -9.40 -31.81 3.16
N VAL A 342 -8.34 -31.94 3.97
CA VAL A 342 -8.46 -32.46 5.33
C VAL A 342 -9.41 -31.60 6.18
N GLY A 343 -9.33 -30.28 6.03
CA GLY A 343 -10.21 -29.35 6.74
C GLY A 343 -11.68 -29.48 6.36
N GLU A 344 -11.97 -29.73 5.08
CA GLU A 344 -13.32 -29.98 4.58
C GLU A 344 -13.86 -31.34 5.06
N GLU A 345 -13.07 -32.42 4.94
CA GLU A 345 -13.46 -33.77 5.37
C GLU A 345 -13.72 -33.86 6.88
N THR A 346 -12.92 -33.13 7.69
CA THR A 346 -13.04 -33.13 9.15
C THR A 346 -13.97 -32.05 9.71
N GLY A 347 -14.50 -31.15 8.86
CA GLY A 347 -15.27 -29.98 9.29
C GLY A 347 -14.44 -28.91 10.03
N GLN A 348 -13.10 -28.97 9.95
CA GLN A 348 -12.19 -28.07 10.66
C GLN A 348 -11.45 -27.11 9.69
N LEU A 349 -12.12 -26.71 8.61
CA LEU A 349 -11.53 -25.86 7.56
C LEU A 349 -10.91 -24.58 8.12
N THR A 350 -11.60 -23.91 9.04
CA THR A 350 -11.15 -22.67 9.67
C THR A 350 -9.80 -22.85 10.39
N ASP A 351 -9.66 -23.91 11.17
CA ASP A 351 -8.44 -24.18 11.94
C ASP A 351 -7.28 -24.60 11.02
N MET A 352 -7.57 -25.40 9.99
CA MET A 352 -6.57 -25.76 8.99
C MET A 352 -6.07 -24.53 8.24
N MET A 353 -6.95 -23.63 7.83
CA MET A 353 -6.58 -22.37 7.18
C MET A 353 -5.74 -21.47 8.11
N LYS A 354 -6.07 -21.43 9.40
CA LYS A 354 -5.29 -20.66 10.39
C LYS A 354 -3.88 -21.22 10.55
N LYS A 355 -3.71 -22.55 10.61
CA LYS A 355 -2.41 -23.22 10.67
C LYS A 355 -1.59 -22.97 9.40
N LEU A 356 -2.21 -23.11 8.23
CA LEU A 356 -1.58 -22.78 6.95
C LEU A 356 -1.10 -21.33 6.88
N ALA A 357 -1.92 -20.40 7.34
CA ALA A 357 -1.57 -18.99 7.36
C ALA A 357 -0.32 -18.72 8.18
N ILE A 358 -0.24 -19.28 9.41
CA ILE A 358 0.93 -19.15 10.29
C ILE A 358 2.15 -19.76 9.62
N PHE A 359 2.01 -20.98 9.07
CA PHE A 359 3.11 -21.69 8.42
C PHE A 359 3.71 -20.87 7.27
N TYR A 360 2.86 -20.37 6.36
CA TYR A 360 3.37 -19.59 5.22
C TYR A 360 3.82 -18.18 5.58
N GLU A 361 3.25 -17.54 6.61
CA GLU A 361 3.76 -16.27 7.15
C GLU A 361 5.19 -16.43 7.67
N ASP A 362 5.47 -17.53 8.38
CA ASP A 362 6.80 -17.86 8.90
C ASP A 362 7.77 -18.27 7.79
N GLU A 363 7.29 -18.99 6.77
CA GLU A 363 8.09 -19.36 5.60
C GLU A 363 8.52 -18.14 4.78
N VAL A 364 7.58 -17.22 4.55
CA VAL A 364 7.89 -15.94 3.89
C VAL A 364 8.90 -15.13 4.72
N ASP A 365 8.78 -15.11 6.06
CA ASP A 365 9.72 -14.40 6.92
C ASP A 365 11.14 -14.98 6.80
N ARG A 366 11.28 -16.31 6.84
CA ARG A 366 12.55 -17.01 6.65
C ARG A 366 13.15 -16.71 5.29
N LYS A 367 12.42 -16.99 4.21
CA LYS A 367 12.91 -16.76 2.83
C LYS A 367 13.24 -15.30 2.53
N THR A 368 12.50 -14.38 3.12
CA THR A 368 12.76 -12.95 2.93
C THR A 368 14.07 -12.53 3.61
N LYS A 369 14.40 -13.11 4.77
CA LYS A 369 15.71 -12.91 5.43
C LYS A 369 16.85 -13.56 4.63
N ASP A 370 16.66 -14.79 4.20
CA ASP A 370 17.64 -15.52 3.41
C ASP A 370 17.93 -14.83 2.06
N MET A 371 16.89 -14.26 1.44
CA MET A 371 17.02 -13.53 0.19
C MET A 371 18.02 -12.36 0.29
N SER A 372 18.01 -11.61 1.40
CA SER A 372 18.98 -10.54 1.62
C SER A 372 20.42 -11.05 1.63
N THR A 373 20.65 -12.19 2.27
CA THR A 373 21.99 -12.84 2.35
C THR A 373 22.44 -13.39 1.00
N VAL A 374 21.49 -13.91 0.19
CA VAL A 374 21.82 -14.47 -1.13
C VAL A 374 22.08 -13.36 -2.17
N ILE A 375 21.34 -12.25 -2.10
CA ILE A 375 21.51 -11.13 -3.04
C ILE A 375 22.87 -10.44 -2.87
N GLU A 376 23.44 -10.41 -1.65
CA GLU A 376 24.70 -9.73 -1.34
C GLU A 376 25.89 -10.21 -2.20
N PRO A 377 26.19 -11.52 -2.32
CA PRO A 377 27.26 -12.01 -3.21
C PRO A 377 27.03 -11.62 -4.68
N PHE A 378 25.78 -11.68 -5.17
CA PHE A 378 25.47 -11.27 -6.54
C PHE A 378 25.72 -9.77 -6.78
N LEU A 379 25.35 -8.93 -5.80
CA LEU A 379 25.64 -7.50 -5.87
C LEU A 379 27.15 -7.23 -5.83
N MET A 380 27.91 -7.94 -4.97
CA MET A 380 29.38 -7.82 -4.92
C MET A 380 30.03 -8.21 -6.24
N LEU A 381 29.60 -9.30 -6.88
CA LEU A 381 30.08 -9.72 -8.17
C LEU A 381 29.73 -8.71 -9.27
N ALA A 382 28.50 -8.18 -9.24
CA ALA A 382 28.07 -7.15 -10.21
C ALA A 382 28.88 -5.86 -10.05
N ILE A 383 29.12 -5.40 -8.82
CA ILE A 383 29.94 -4.23 -8.51
C ILE A 383 31.38 -4.46 -8.94
N GLY A 384 31.97 -5.57 -8.49
CA GLY A 384 33.37 -5.94 -8.84
C GLY A 384 33.56 -6.05 -10.35
N GLY A 385 32.61 -6.68 -11.06
CA GLY A 385 32.61 -6.75 -12.51
C GLY A 385 32.52 -5.39 -13.21
N ALA A 386 31.60 -4.53 -12.75
CA ALA A 386 31.44 -3.19 -13.32
C ALA A 386 32.68 -2.31 -13.07
N VAL A 387 33.21 -2.31 -11.85
CA VAL A 387 34.42 -1.56 -11.48
C VAL A 387 35.64 -2.11 -12.23
N GLY A 388 35.79 -3.44 -12.29
CA GLY A 388 36.88 -4.10 -13.03
C GLY A 388 36.82 -3.78 -14.52
N PHE A 389 35.65 -3.87 -15.15
CA PHE A 389 35.45 -3.50 -16.54
C PHE A 389 35.84 -2.02 -16.80
N PHE A 390 35.37 -1.12 -15.91
CA PHE A 390 35.70 0.30 -16.01
C PHE A 390 37.19 0.55 -15.86
N ALA A 391 37.84 -0.08 -14.87
CA ALA A 391 39.27 0.07 -14.63
C ALA A 391 40.10 -0.42 -15.87
N VAL A 392 39.81 -1.62 -16.39
CA VAL A 392 40.48 -2.17 -17.55
C VAL A 392 40.29 -1.27 -18.78
N ALA A 393 39.06 -0.78 -19.04
CA ALA A 393 38.77 0.08 -20.15
C ALA A 393 39.48 1.45 -20.06
N MET A 394 39.71 1.97 -18.86
CA MET A 394 40.42 3.25 -18.67
C MET A 394 41.94 3.13 -18.61
N ILE A 395 42.47 1.97 -18.19
CA ILE A 395 43.92 1.75 -18.11
C ILE A 395 44.48 1.26 -19.48
N SER A 396 43.68 0.53 -20.27
CA SER A 396 44.11 -0.05 -21.54
C SER A 396 44.77 0.93 -22.52
N PRO A 397 44.30 2.19 -22.70
CA PRO A 397 44.98 3.17 -23.58
C PRO A 397 46.37 3.52 -23.10
N ILE A 398 46.63 3.51 -21.77
CA ILE A 398 47.94 3.83 -21.20
C ILE A 398 48.98 2.77 -21.57
N TYR A 399 48.59 1.48 -21.51
CA TYR A 399 49.48 0.39 -21.93
C TYR A 399 49.82 0.46 -23.43
N GLN A 400 48.84 0.79 -24.28
CA GLN A 400 49.07 0.92 -25.73
C GLN A 400 50.02 2.08 -26.08
N LEU A 401 50.05 3.16 -25.28
CA LEU A 401 51.02 4.23 -25.44
C LEU A 401 52.44 3.77 -25.06
N SER A 402 52.55 2.93 -24.01
CA SER A 402 53.85 2.39 -23.58
C SER A 402 54.46 1.39 -24.57
N ASP A 403 53.63 0.65 -25.31
CA ASP A 403 54.08 -0.32 -26.34
C ASP A 403 54.51 0.35 -27.68
N ASN A 404 54.19 1.64 -27.85
CA ASN A 404 54.52 2.41 -29.05
C ASN A 404 55.73 3.37 -28.86
N ILE A 405 56.36 3.35 -27.68
CA ILE A 405 57.60 4.05 -27.34
C ILE A 405 58.76 3.07 -27.36
#